data_089e3ba950865f59176bbd4c4201d09b
#
_entry.id   089e3ba950865f59176bbd4c4201d09b
#
_cell.length_a   1.000
_cell.length_b   1.000
_cell.length_c   1.000
_cell.angle_alpha   90.00
_cell.angle_beta   90.00
_cell.angle_gamma   90.00
#
_symmetry.space_group_name_H-M   'P 1'
#
loop_
_entity.id
_entity.type
_entity.pdbx_description
1 polymer ?
#
loop_
_entity_poly.entity_id
_entity_poly.type
_entity_poly.pdbx_seq_one_letter_code
_entity_poly.pdbx_strand_id
1 'polypeptide(L)'
;MKYRFIKNHERQFPIEKMCSILKISSRGYYKRKKRSISKKALKKNKLKQKIKTLYFEFKQRYGSPRITAELQALGYRISRVTVAKYMKELGLKSKLSKKFKVTTNSKHNYLIAENVLDRDFKATRISQKWVSDITYIQTKDGFLYLTTIIDLYDRKLIGWSLSNTMSADDTSLAAFRMAIKNRPIEKGLIFHSDQGVQYATKKFINILASYGVIRSMSRKG
;
A
#
# COMPACT_ATOMS: atom_id res chain seq x y z
N MET A 1 24.36 -35.88 -6.29
CA MET A 1 25.56 -35.66 -7.09
C MET A 1 25.82 -36.80 -8.08
N LYS A 2 25.99 -38.05 -7.66
CA LYS A 2 26.41 -39.23 -8.48
C LYS A 2 25.54 -39.46 -9.75
N TYR A 3 24.20 -39.48 -9.66
CA TYR A 3 23.30 -39.67 -10.84
C TYR A 3 23.40 -38.54 -11.87
N ARG A 4 23.74 -37.31 -11.46
CA ARG A 4 23.95 -36.19 -12.39
C ARG A 4 25.24 -36.35 -13.18
N PHE A 5 26.28 -36.81 -12.52
CA PHE A 5 27.55 -37.14 -13.18
C PHE A 5 27.36 -38.19 -14.28
N ILE A 6 26.70 -39.33 -13.95
CA ILE A 6 26.44 -40.38 -14.93
C ILE A 6 25.65 -39.82 -16.13
N LYS A 7 24.62 -39.01 -15.88
CA LYS A 7 23.80 -38.42 -16.95
C LYS A 7 24.63 -37.52 -17.89
N ASN A 8 25.56 -36.76 -17.33
CA ASN A 8 26.40 -35.86 -18.12
C ASN A 8 27.44 -36.61 -18.97
N HIS A 9 27.82 -37.83 -18.57
CA HIS A 9 28.86 -38.63 -19.22
C HIS A 9 28.32 -39.91 -19.86
N GLU A 10 27.00 -40.09 -19.96
CA GLU A 10 26.41 -41.35 -20.50
C GLU A 10 26.71 -41.60 -21.96
N ARG A 11 27.17 -40.60 -22.72
CA ARG A 11 27.64 -40.74 -24.11
C ARG A 11 29.10 -41.09 -24.23
N GLN A 12 29.89 -40.92 -23.18
CA GLN A 12 31.34 -41.11 -23.16
C GLN A 12 31.74 -42.45 -22.54
N PHE A 13 30.99 -42.89 -21.52
CA PHE A 13 31.31 -44.10 -20.75
C PHE A 13 30.07 -44.99 -20.55
N PRO A 14 30.28 -46.34 -20.50
CA PRO A 14 29.18 -47.25 -20.19
C PRO A 14 28.58 -46.99 -18.82
N ILE A 15 27.23 -46.85 -18.77
CA ILE A 15 26.48 -46.51 -17.53
C ILE A 15 26.77 -47.50 -16.42
N GLU A 16 26.82 -48.81 -16.74
CA GLU A 16 27.05 -49.88 -15.76
C GLU A 16 28.41 -49.74 -15.08
N LYS A 17 29.47 -49.45 -15.87
CA LYS A 17 30.82 -49.23 -15.35
C LYS A 17 30.89 -48.00 -14.44
N MET A 18 30.22 -46.89 -14.82
CA MET A 18 30.14 -45.69 -13.97
C MET A 18 29.37 -45.99 -12.68
N CYS A 19 28.26 -46.75 -12.75
CA CYS A 19 27.47 -47.12 -11.59
C CYS A 19 28.27 -47.98 -10.60
N SER A 20 29.07 -48.96 -11.13
CA SER A 20 29.96 -49.80 -10.34
C SER A 20 31.00 -48.97 -9.58
N ILE A 21 31.76 -48.14 -10.30
CA ILE A 21 32.79 -47.28 -9.70
C ILE A 21 32.19 -46.31 -8.65
N LEU A 22 31.05 -45.74 -8.93
CA LEU A 22 30.37 -44.81 -8.01
C LEU A 22 29.59 -45.51 -6.89
N LYS A 23 29.63 -46.86 -6.85
CA LYS A 23 28.90 -47.69 -5.85
C LYS A 23 27.42 -47.30 -5.76
N ILE A 24 26.73 -47.33 -6.89
CA ILE A 24 25.27 -47.08 -6.99
C ILE A 24 24.63 -48.11 -7.93
N SER A 25 23.33 -48.39 -7.70
CA SER A 25 22.59 -49.33 -8.52
C SER A 25 22.26 -48.74 -9.91
N SER A 26 22.62 -49.47 -10.98
CA SER A 26 22.23 -49.15 -12.37
C SER A 26 20.72 -49.14 -12.54
N ARG A 27 20.00 -50.07 -11.87
CA ARG A 27 18.54 -50.13 -11.83
C ARG A 27 17.96 -48.85 -11.21
N GLY A 28 18.59 -48.32 -10.14
CA GLY A 28 18.23 -47.04 -9.52
C GLY A 28 18.41 -45.85 -10.46
N TYR A 29 19.49 -45.83 -11.25
CA TYR A 29 19.72 -44.81 -12.25
C TYR A 29 18.62 -44.84 -13.34
N TYR A 30 18.34 -45.97 -13.95
CA TYR A 30 17.31 -46.10 -14.98
C TYR A 30 15.89 -45.79 -14.47
N LYS A 31 15.54 -46.24 -13.24
CA LYS A 31 14.30 -45.86 -12.61
C LYS A 31 14.17 -44.36 -12.45
N ARG A 32 15.25 -43.66 -12.07
CA ARG A 32 15.27 -42.21 -11.96
C ARG A 32 15.20 -41.52 -13.34
N LYS A 33 15.93 -42.06 -14.35
CA LYS A 33 15.92 -41.54 -15.73
C LYS A 33 14.50 -41.61 -16.36
N LYS A 34 13.76 -42.70 -16.10
CA LYS A 34 12.37 -42.91 -16.56
C LYS A 34 11.31 -42.21 -15.70
N ARG A 35 11.70 -41.58 -14.58
CA ARG A 35 10.75 -40.98 -13.66
C ARG A 35 10.10 -39.76 -14.30
N SER A 36 8.83 -39.89 -14.68
CA SER A 36 8.01 -38.77 -15.12
C SER A 36 7.77 -37.76 -13.98
N ILE A 37 7.53 -36.51 -14.36
CA ILE A 37 7.19 -35.46 -13.39
C ILE A 37 5.90 -35.87 -12.69
N SER A 38 5.90 -35.92 -11.35
CA SER A 38 4.72 -36.30 -10.60
C SER A 38 3.57 -35.32 -10.82
N LYS A 39 2.32 -35.81 -10.76
CA LYS A 39 1.10 -34.97 -10.83
C LYS A 39 1.16 -33.79 -9.88
N LYS A 40 1.72 -33.98 -8.66
CA LYS A 40 1.93 -32.93 -7.65
C LYS A 40 2.92 -31.86 -8.12
N ALA A 41 4.01 -32.26 -8.75
CA ALA A 41 5.01 -31.33 -9.29
C ALA A 41 4.46 -30.53 -10.49
N LEU A 42 3.69 -31.17 -11.36
CA LEU A 42 2.98 -30.49 -12.46
C LEU A 42 2.00 -29.45 -11.94
N LYS A 43 1.18 -29.79 -10.93
CA LYS A 43 0.24 -28.87 -10.30
C LYS A 43 0.97 -27.69 -9.65
N LYS A 44 2.08 -27.96 -8.93
CA LYS A 44 2.94 -26.92 -8.35
C LYS A 44 3.47 -25.96 -9.43
N ASN A 45 3.99 -26.50 -10.55
CA ASN A 45 4.55 -25.68 -11.62
C ASN A 45 3.48 -24.83 -12.31
N LYS A 46 2.30 -25.38 -12.62
CA LYS A 46 1.17 -24.60 -13.16
C LYS A 46 0.79 -23.44 -12.25
N LEU A 47 0.73 -23.70 -10.94
CA LEU A 47 0.38 -22.68 -9.96
C LEU A 47 1.45 -21.58 -9.85
N LYS A 48 2.73 -21.95 -9.89
CA LYS A 48 3.85 -20.98 -9.93
C LYS A 48 3.79 -20.09 -11.17
N GLN A 49 3.46 -20.67 -12.32
CA GLN A 49 3.28 -19.89 -13.56
C GLN A 49 2.13 -18.89 -13.41
N LYS A 50 0.98 -19.32 -12.86
CA LYS A 50 -0.16 -18.41 -12.64
C LYS A 50 0.17 -17.28 -11.68
N ILE A 51 0.91 -17.58 -10.58
CA ILE A 51 1.42 -16.55 -9.64
C ILE A 51 2.32 -15.54 -10.38
N LYS A 52 3.22 -16.03 -11.24
CA LYS A 52 4.10 -15.17 -12.03
C LYS A 52 3.31 -14.27 -12.98
N THR A 53 2.33 -14.83 -13.70
CA THR A 53 1.45 -14.06 -14.60
C THR A 53 0.73 -12.93 -13.84
N LEU A 54 0.01 -13.25 -12.76
CA LEU A 54 -0.70 -12.26 -11.94
C LEU A 54 0.25 -11.18 -11.38
N TYR A 55 1.43 -11.59 -10.92
CA TYR A 55 2.40 -10.63 -10.38
C TYR A 55 2.82 -9.57 -11.41
N PHE A 56 3.06 -9.95 -12.67
CA PHE A 56 3.41 -9.00 -13.73
C PHE A 56 2.20 -8.22 -14.25
N GLU A 57 1.03 -8.83 -14.37
CA GLU A 57 -0.23 -8.21 -14.74
C GLU A 57 -0.54 -7.02 -13.80
N PHE A 58 -0.39 -7.21 -12.49
CA PHE A 58 -0.53 -6.15 -11.49
C PHE A 58 0.75 -5.31 -11.28
N LYS A 59 1.59 -5.20 -12.32
CA LYS A 59 2.78 -4.31 -12.36
C LYS A 59 3.70 -4.50 -11.15
N GLN A 60 3.82 -5.75 -10.66
CA GLN A 60 4.68 -6.14 -9.52
C GLN A 60 4.28 -5.49 -8.17
N ARG A 61 3.09 -4.91 -8.07
CA ARG A 61 2.63 -4.23 -6.84
C ARG A 61 1.98 -5.18 -5.84
N TYR A 62 1.48 -6.35 -6.31
CA TYR A 62 0.78 -7.29 -5.44
C TYR A 62 1.76 -8.18 -4.67
N GLY A 63 1.58 -8.22 -3.34
CA GLY A 63 2.22 -9.19 -2.46
C GLY A 63 1.37 -10.46 -2.30
N SER A 64 1.86 -11.40 -1.49
CA SER A 64 1.16 -12.68 -1.27
C SER A 64 -0.31 -12.56 -0.84
N PRO A 65 -0.75 -11.57 0.00
CA PRO A 65 -2.17 -11.48 0.34
C PRO A 65 -3.07 -11.21 -0.88
N ARG A 66 -2.72 -10.22 -1.69
CA ARG A 66 -3.52 -9.84 -2.87
C ARG A 66 -3.47 -10.91 -3.96
N ILE A 67 -2.30 -11.50 -4.24
CA ILE A 67 -2.19 -12.63 -5.19
C ILE A 67 -2.99 -13.83 -4.71
N THR A 68 -3.08 -14.07 -3.38
CA THR A 68 -3.92 -15.15 -2.85
C THR A 68 -5.40 -14.88 -3.13
N ALA A 69 -5.87 -13.65 -2.90
CA ALA A 69 -7.25 -13.26 -3.17
C ALA A 69 -7.62 -13.45 -4.66
N GLU A 70 -6.74 -13.02 -5.59
CA GLU A 70 -6.94 -13.22 -7.03
C GLU A 70 -6.99 -14.72 -7.40
N LEU A 71 -6.10 -15.53 -6.86
CA LEU A 71 -6.10 -16.97 -7.10
C LEU A 71 -7.37 -17.62 -6.55
N GLN A 72 -7.86 -17.21 -5.39
CA GLN A 72 -9.09 -17.71 -4.80
C GLN A 72 -10.31 -17.29 -5.62
N ALA A 73 -10.36 -16.06 -6.13
CA ALA A 73 -11.38 -15.59 -7.06
C ALA A 73 -11.39 -16.40 -8.37
N LEU A 74 -10.22 -16.89 -8.82
CA LEU A 74 -10.08 -17.80 -9.95
C LEU A 74 -10.37 -19.28 -9.61
N GLY A 75 -10.90 -19.58 -8.41
CA GLY A 75 -11.29 -20.92 -7.97
C GLY A 75 -10.16 -21.80 -7.40
N TYR A 76 -8.95 -21.25 -7.18
CA TYR A 76 -7.86 -22.03 -6.59
C TYR A 76 -8.02 -22.11 -5.07
N ARG A 77 -8.09 -23.33 -4.52
CA ARG A 77 -8.00 -23.54 -3.07
C ARG A 77 -6.55 -23.49 -2.61
N ILE A 78 -6.10 -22.32 -2.18
CA ILE A 78 -4.71 -22.06 -1.76
C ILE A 78 -4.65 -21.12 -0.58
N SER A 79 -3.68 -21.35 0.31
CA SER A 79 -3.41 -20.47 1.46
C SER A 79 -2.38 -19.41 1.12
N ARG A 80 -2.46 -18.26 1.83
CA ARG A 80 -1.48 -17.16 1.75
C ARG A 80 -0.05 -17.64 1.99
N VAL A 81 0.15 -18.57 2.93
CA VAL A 81 1.48 -19.12 3.28
C VAL A 81 2.09 -19.86 2.08
N THR A 82 1.29 -20.65 1.36
CA THR A 82 1.74 -21.36 0.16
C THR A 82 2.11 -20.40 -0.97
N VAL A 83 1.29 -19.35 -1.18
CA VAL A 83 1.59 -18.31 -2.18
C VAL A 83 2.87 -17.57 -1.83
N ALA A 84 3.06 -17.17 -0.57
CA ALA A 84 4.28 -16.51 -0.09
C ALA A 84 5.53 -17.37 -0.32
N LYS A 85 5.45 -18.69 -0.02
CA LYS A 85 6.52 -19.65 -0.30
C LYS A 85 6.85 -19.70 -1.79
N TYR A 86 5.85 -19.77 -2.66
CA TYR A 86 6.08 -19.85 -4.11
C TYR A 86 6.60 -18.54 -4.69
N MET A 87 6.14 -17.40 -4.20
CA MET A 87 6.73 -16.10 -4.55
C MET A 87 8.20 -16.03 -4.17
N LYS A 88 8.56 -16.49 -2.95
CA LYS A 88 9.97 -16.57 -2.51
C LYS A 88 10.80 -17.52 -3.40
N GLU A 89 10.28 -18.71 -3.74
CA GLU A 89 10.95 -19.66 -4.63
C GLU A 89 11.12 -19.10 -6.06
N LEU A 90 10.28 -18.16 -6.50
CA LEU A 90 10.35 -17.47 -7.79
C LEU A 90 11.15 -16.16 -7.74
N GLY A 91 11.66 -15.74 -6.58
CA GLY A 91 12.35 -14.45 -6.40
C GLY A 91 11.44 -13.23 -6.55
N LEU A 92 10.10 -13.40 -6.43
CA LEU A 92 9.14 -12.31 -6.60
C LEU A 92 8.95 -11.57 -5.29
N LYS A 93 9.21 -10.24 -5.32
CA LYS A 93 8.94 -9.32 -4.20
C LYS A 93 8.07 -8.19 -4.70
N SER A 94 6.99 -7.86 -3.98
CA SER A 94 6.19 -6.68 -4.32
C SER A 94 7.06 -5.43 -4.28
N LYS A 95 6.87 -4.54 -5.27
CA LYS A 95 7.44 -3.19 -5.20
C LYS A 95 6.80 -2.50 -4.01
N LEU A 96 7.56 -2.35 -2.93
CA LEU A 96 7.13 -1.54 -1.79
C LEU A 96 7.02 -0.10 -2.26
N SER A 97 5.94 0.59 -1.88
CA SER A 97 5.94 2.04 -1.91
C SER A 97 7.16 2.54 -1.15
N LYS A 98 7.71 3.68 -1.57
CA LYS A 98 8.86 4.31 -0.89
C LYS A 98 8.62 4.31 0.62
N LYS A 99 9.69 4.13 1.42
CA LYS A 99 9.62 4.20 2.88
C LYS A 99 8.82 5.44 3.29
N PHE A 100 7.93 5.26 4.26
CA PHE A 100 7.18 6.34 4.89
C PHE A 100 8.16 7.47 5.27
N LYS A 101 7.88 8.69 4.79
CA LYS A 101 8.61 9.90 5.17
C LYS A 101 7.67 10.70 6.07
N VAL A 102 8.13 11.07 7.26
CA VAL A 102 7.40 12.00 8.12
C VAL A 102 7.31 13.33 7.40
N THR A 103 6.11 13.73 7.01
CA THR A 103 5.84 14.96 6.25
C THR A 103 5.23 16.05 7.13
N THR A 104 4.54 15.67 8.21
CA THR A 104 3.90 16.61 9.12
C THR A 104 4.90 17.13 10.15
N ASN A 105 5.11 18.44 10.20
CA ASN A 105 5.85 19.09 11.29
C ASN A 105 4.90 19.33 12.47
N SER A 106 4.84 18.36 13.38
CA SER A 106 4.06 18.46 14.63
C SER A 106 4.88 18.92 15.84
N LYS A 107 6.18 19.26 15.65
CA LYS A 107 7.06 19.82 16.69
C LYS A 107 7.05 21.34 16.62
N HIS A 108 5.98 21.95 17.07
CA HIS A 108 5.84 23.40 17.13
C HIS A 108 5.17 23.82 18.45
N ASN A 109 5.35 25.08 18.85
CA ASN A 109 4.80 25.64 20.09
C ASN A 109 3.43 26.30 19.90
N TYR A 110 2.69 26.00 18.83
CA TYR A 110 1.33 26.47 18.62
C TYR A 110 0.33 25.72 19.48
N LEU A 111 -0.78 26.38 19.82
CA LEU A 111 -1.88 25.78 20.56
C LEU A 111 -2.54 24.66 19.73
N ILE A 112 -2.44 23.44 20.21
CA ILE A 112 -3.09 22.26 19.65
C ILE A 112 -4.50 22.18 20.21
N ALA A 113 -5.49 21.96 19.36
CA ALA A 113 -6.87 21.74 19.79
C ALA A 113 -7.07 20.29 20.27
N GLU A 114 -8.04 20.10 21.15
CA GLU A 114 -8.44 18.76 21.58
C GLU A 114 -8.98 17.93 20.42
N ASN A 115 -8.89 16.61 20.54
CA ASN A 115 -9.45 15.69 19.56
C ASN A 115 -10.97 15.47 19.81
N VAL A 116 -11.76 16.45 19.45
CA VAL A 116 -13.23 16.40 19.60
C VAL A 116 -13.88 15.36 18.68
N LEU A 117 -13.28 15.08 17.52
CA LEU A 117 -13.80 14.08 16.57
C LEU A 117 -13.73 12.65 17.13
N ASP A 118 -12.68 12.36 17.91
CA ASP A 118 -12.40 11.07 18.59
C ASP A 118 -12.77 9.80 17.78
N ARG A 119 -12.40 9.78 16.50
CA ARG A 119 -12.66 8.70 15.53
C ARG A 119 -14.15 8.51 15.17
N ASP A 120 -15.02 9.38 15.59
CA ASP A 120 -16.43 9.37 15.15
C ASP A 120 -16.57 10.12 13.81
N PHE A 121 -16.33 9.41 12.71
CA PHE A 121 -16.43 9.92 11.35
C PHE A 121 -17.87 9.88 10.78
N LYS A 122 -18.85 9.50 11.59
CA LYS A 122 -20.25 9.53 11.14
C LYS A 122 -20.81 10.95 11.28
N ALA A 123 -21.47 11.42 10.22
CA ALA A 123 -22.20 12.66 10.21
C ALA A 123 -23.64 12.37 9.77
N THR A 124 -24.61 13.04 10.39
CA THR A 124 -26.06 12.86 10.14
C THR A 124 -26.66 13.98 9.29
N ARG A 125 -25.92 15.08 9.12
CA ARG A 125 -26.33 16.24 8.32
C ARG A 125 -25.14 16.93 7.67
N ILE A 126 -25.41 17.69 6.63
CA ILE A 126 -24.43 18.56 5.94
C ILE A 126 -23.80 19.53 6.95
N SER A 127 -22.54 19.86 6.74
CA SER A 127 -21.76 20.80 7.56
C SER A 127 -21.73 20.49 9.06
N GLN A 128 -21.83 19.19 9.41
CA GLN A 128 -21.66 18.75 10.79
C GLN A 128 -20.20 18.51 11.12
N LYS A 129 -19.46 17.85 10.19
CA LYS A 129 -18.05 17.52 10.38
C LYS A 129 -17.30 17.63 9.05
N TRP A 130 -16.31 18.51 9.02
CA TRP A 130 -15.37 18.64 7.90
C TRP A 130 -14.01 18.11 8.30
N VAL A 131 -13.36 17.39 7.40
CA VAL A 131 -12.00 16.91 7.59
C VAL A 131 -11.08 17.48 6.54
N SER A 132 -9.84 17.78 6.93
CA SER A 132 -8.84 18.34 6.03
C SER A 132 -7.51 17.62 6.18
N ASP A 133 -6.81 17.50 5.06
CA ASP A 133 -5.45 16.92 4.99
C ASP A 133 -4.63 17.64 3.93
N ILE A 134 -3.30 17.65 4.09
CA ILE A 134 -2.34 18.19 3.13
C ILE A 134 -1.50 17.06 2.57
N THR A 135 -1.68 16.77 1.30
CA THR A 135 -0.95 15.73 0.57
C THR A 135 0.21 16.33 -0.21
N TYR A 136 1.39 15.73 -0.06
CA TYR A 136 2.61 16.09 -0.78
C TYR A 136 2.67 15.36 -2.12
N ILE A 137 2.64 16.09 -3.21
CA ILE A 137 2.75 15.56 -4.57
C ILE A 137 4.16 15.84 -5.09
N GLN A 138 4.95 14.79 -5.26
CA GLN A 138 6.30 14.93 -5.82
C GLN A 138 6.22 15.14 -7.32
N THR A 139 6.81 16.23 -7.81
CA THR A 139 6.96 16.55 -9.22
C THR A 139 8.45 16.48 -9.63
N LYS A 140 8.75 16.80 -10.89
CA LYS A 140 10.13 16.88 -11.37
C LYS A 140 10.87 18.08 -10.74
N ASP A 141 10.15 19.17 -10.50
CA ASP A 141 10.71 20.45 -10.05
C ASP A 141 10.55 20.68 -8.54
N GLY A 142 10.13 19.66 -7.78
CA GLY A 142 9.96 19.74 -6.33
C GLY A 142 8.64 19.16 -5.83
N PHE A 143 8.04 19.78 -4.82
CA PHE A 143 6.78 19.33 -4.25
C PHE A 143 5.66 20.34 -4.53
N LEU A 144 4.49 19.82 -4.86
CA LEU A 144 3.22 20.53 -4.76
C LEU A 144 2.45 20.04 -3.52
N TYR A 145 1.72 20.96 -2.91
CA TYR A 145 0.95 20.74 -1.69
C TYR A 145 -0.52 20.83 -2.02
N LEU A 146 -1.20 19.68 -2.02
CA LEU A 146 -2.63 19.61 -2.22
C LEU A 146 -3.33 19.56 -0.87
N THR A 147 -4.04 20.61 -0.52
CA THR A 147 -4.93 20.65 0.64
C THR A 147 -6.35 20.31 0.19
N THR A 148 -7.02 19.44 0.90
CA THR A 148 -8.40 19.05 0.62
C THR A 148 -9.27 19.22 1.86
N ILE A 149 -10.53 19.61 1.67
CA ILE A 149 -11.55 19.66 2.70
C ILE A 149 -12.76 18.86 2.23
N ILE A 150 -13.15 17.88 3.03
CA ILE A 150 -14.24 16.95 2.73
C ILE A 150 -15.31 17.07 3.82
N ASP A 151 -16.56 17.17 3.42
CA ASP A 151 -17.70 17.02 4.34
C ASP A 151 -17.98 15.53 4.56
N LEU A 152 -17.98 15.10 5.82
CA LEU A 152 -18.15 13.69 6.15
C LEU A 152 -19.56 13.15 5.92
N TYR A 153 -20.56 14.01 5.79
CA TYR A 153 -21.94 13.59 5.56
C TYR A 153 -22.11 12.93 4.19
N ASP A 154 -21.73 13.64 3.13
CA ASP A 154 -21.86 13.14 1.74
C ASP A 154 -20.53 12.82 1.09
N ARG A 155 -19.42 12.97 1.83
CA ARG A 155 -18.04 12.74 1.40
C ARG A 155 -17.60 13.57 0.19
N LYS A 156 -18.28 14.70 -0.05
CA LYS A 156 -17.90 15.61 -1.12
C LYS A 156 -16.66 16.41 -0.77
N LEU A 157 -15.80 16.59 -1.76
CA LEU A 157 -14.72 17.55 -1.73
C LEU A 157 -15.35 18.94 -1.87
N ILE A 158 -15.37 19.72 -0.79
CA ILE A 158 -16.01 21.06 -0.74
C ILE A 158 -15.03 22.20 -0.90
N GLY A 159 -13.74 21.97 -0.59
CA GLY A 159 -12.68 22.95 -0.77
C GLY A 159 -11.36 22.29 -1.02
N TRP A 160 -10.54 22.94 -1.83
CA TRP A 160 -9.18 22.47 -2.09
C TRP A 160 -8.27 23.64 -2.46
N SER A 161 -6.96 23.46 -2.30
CA SER A 161 -5.94 24.32 -2.86
C SER A 161 -4.76 23.48 -3.34
N LEU A 162 -4.11 23.94 -4.39
CA LEU A 162 -2.86 23.36 -4.89
C LEU A 162 -1.80 24.47 -4.93
N SER A 163 -0.71 24.30 -4.20
CA SER A 163 0.33 25.30 -4.06
C SER A 163 1.72 24.69 -4.18
N ASN A 164 2.69 25.50 -4.58
CA ASN A 164 4.12 25.17 -4.51
C ASN A 164 4.74 25.58 -3.17
N THR A 165 4.02 26.29 -2.32
CA THR A 165 4.43 26.67 -0.97
C THR A 165 3.60 25.97 0.09
N MET A 166 4.18 25.80 1.30
CA MET A 166 3.49 25.25 2.48
C MET A 166 2.96 26.35 3.40
N SER A 167 2.81 27.59 2.92
CA SER A 167 2.24 28.64 3.76
C SER A 167 0.79 28.31 4.12
N ALA A 168 0.33 28.73 5.30
CA ALA A 168 -1.07 28.53 5.67
C ALA A 168 -2.03 29.31 4.75
N ASP A 169 -1.59 30.45 4.23
CA ASP A 169 -2.37 31.30 3.31
C ASP A 169 -2.68 30.55 2.00
N ASP A 170 -1.69 29.85 1.44
CA ASP A 170 -1.79 29.15 0.16
C ASP A 170 -2.38 27.74 0.28
N THR A 171 -2.41 27.16 1.49
CA THR A 171 -2.88 25.81 1.78
C THR A 171 -4.20 25.81 2.55
N SER A 172 -4.16 25.73 3.87
CA SER A 172 -5.35 25.58 4.72
C SER A 172 -6.35 26.72 4.61
N LEU A 173 -5.88 27.98 4.54
CA LEU A 173 -6.77 29.15 4.40
C LEU A 173 -7.40 29.23 3.01
N ALA A 174 -6.63 29.01 1.95
CA ALA A 174 -7.17 29.00 0.59
C ALA A 174 -8.24 27.91 0.41
N ALA A 175 -7.95 26.69 0.86
CA ALA A 175 -8.93 25.58 0.81
C ALA A 175 -10.19 25.89 1.64
N PHE A 176 -10.03 26.46 2.84
CA PHE A 176 -11.16 26.81 3.71
C PHE A 176 -12.02 27.92 3.09
N ARG A 177 -11.42 28.97 2.50
CA ARG A 177 -12.16 30.03 1.79
C ARG A 177 -12.98 29.47 0.61
N MET A 178 -12.47 28.45 -0.09
CA MET A 178 -13.23 27.77 -1.13
C MET A 178 -14.38 26.95 -0.51
N ALA A 179 -14.12 26.23 0.58
CA ALA A 179 -15.13 25.40 1.23
C ALA A 179 -16.35 26.21 1.68
N ILE A 180 -16.14 27.38 2.30
CA ILE A 180 -17.24 28.26 2.76
C ILE A 180 -18.05 28.89 1.61
N LYS A 181 -17.45 29.05 0.41
CA LYS A 181 -18.19 29.47 -0.78
C LYS A 181 -19.08 28.36 -1.33
N ASN A 182 -18.61 27.13 -1.27
CA ASN A 182 -19.30 25.97 -1.83
C ASN A 182 -20.36 25.36 -0.87
N ARG A 183 -20.24 25.65 0.44
CA ARG A 183 -21.12 25.08 1.45
C ARG A 183 -21.26 26.00 2.65
N PRO A 184 -22.49 26.29 3.09
CA PRO A 184 -22.74 27.13 4.27
C PRO A 184 -22.20 26.44 5.53
N ILE A 185 -21.72 27.25 6.47
CA ILE A 185 -21.31 26.78 7.79
C ILE A 185 -22.54 26.72 8.69
N GLU A 186 -22.74 25.55 9.27
CA GLU A 186 -23.80 25.33 10.30
C GLU A 186 -23.22 25.50 11.69
N LYS A 187 -24.04 25.95 12.63
CA LYS A 187 -23.64 26.09 14.04
C LYS A 187 -23.20 24.75 14.60
N GLY A 188 -21.98 24.73 15.22
CA GLY A 188 -21.42 23.53 15.79
C GLY A 188 -20.66 22.66 14.80
N LEU A 189 -20.34 23.18 13.60
CA LEU A 189 -19.44 22.51 12.67
C LEU A 189 -18.11 22.17 13.35
N ILE A 190 -17.71 20.90 13.28
CA ILE A 190 -16.40 20.43 13.72
C ILE A 190 -15.47 20.41 12.50
N PHE A 191 -14.35 21.14 12.57
CA PHE A 191 -13.28 21.08 11.59
C PHE A 191 -12.12 20.29 12.15
N HIS A 192 -11.83 19.12 11.54
CA HIS A 192 -10.79 18.22 12.01
C HIS A 192 -9.62 18.14 11.05
N SER A 193 -8.40 18.23 11.58
CA SER A 193 -7.14 18.11 10.85
C SER A 193 -6.10 17.33 11.63
N ASP A 194 -4.94 17.11 11.01
CA ASP A 194 -3.73 16.72 11.72
C ASP A 194 -3.14 17.90 12.53
N GLN A 195 -2.04 17.66 13.25
CA GLN A 195 -1.32 18.69 14.01
C GLN A 195 -0.32 19.47 13.15
N GLY A 196 -0.57 19.64 11.86
CA GLY A 196 0.29 20.42 10.97
C GLY A 196 0.30 21.89 11.33
N VAL A 197 1.48 22.54 11.19
CA VAL A 197 1.67 23.98 11.47
C VAL A 197 0.63 24.84 10.77
N GLN A 198 0.24 24.49 9.55
CA GLN A 198 -0.71 25.24 8.71
C GLN A 198 -2.08 25.38 9.36
N TYR A 199 -2.53 24.36 10.10
CA TYR A 199 -3.79 24.36 10.84
C TYR A 199 -3.68 24.99 12.24
N ALA A 200 -2.45 25.15 12.75
CA ALA A 200 -2.18 25.71 14.07
C ALA A 200 -1.81 27.20 14.05
N THR A 201 -1.74 27.83 12.87
CA THR A 201 -1.44 29.27 12.76
C THR A 201 -2.54 30.13 13.36
N LYS A 202 -2.16 31.26 13.98
CA LYS A 202 -3.14 32.24 14.53
C LYS A 202 -4.16 32.70 13.48
N LYS A 203 -3.73 32.90 12.21
CA LYS A 203 -4.63 33.27 11.12
C LYS A 203 -5.71 32.22 10.88
N PHE A 204 -5.34 30.93 10.84
CA PHE A 204 -6.29 29.85 10.62
C PHE A 204 -7.23 29.68 11.81
N ILE A 205 -6.70 29.78 13.03
CA ILE A 205 -7.50 29.75 14.26
C ILE A 205 -8.56 30.86 14.27
N ASN A 206 -8.15 32.10 13.97
CA ASN A 206 -9.02 33.25 13.99
C ASN A 206 -10.14 33.17 12.95
N ILE A 207 -9.85 32.67 11.74
CA ILE A 207 -10.88 32.50 10.71
C ILE A 207 -11.89 31.40 11.11
N LEU A 208 -11.48 30.30 11.68
CA LEU A 208 -12.40 29.27 12.19
C LEU A 208 -13.28 29.83 13.31
N ALA A 209 -12.67 30.58 14.24
CA ALA A 209 -13.38 31.19 15.36
C ALA A 209 -14.40 32.22 14.88
N SER A 210 -14.09 33.06 13.86
CA SER A 210 -15.03 34.05 13.33
C SER A 210 -16.31 33.43 12.72
N TYR A 211 -16.23 32.14 12.30
CA TYR A 211 -17.39 31.37 11.82
C TYR A 211 -18.00 30.45 12.90
N GLY A 212 -17.53 30.52 14.15
CA GLY A 212 -18.03 29.65 15.23
C GLY A 212 -17.75 28.17 15.04
N VAL A 213 -16.69 27.85 14.29
CA VAL A 213 -16.29 26.47 13.98
C VAL A 213 -15.48 25.87 15.14
N ILE A 214 -15.85 24.67 15.56
CA ILE A 214 -15.17 23.92 16.60
C ILE A 214 -13.92 23.26 16.00
N ARG A 215 -12.75 23.61 16.49
CA ARG A 215 -11.49 23.00 16.07
C ARG A 215 -11.31 21.64 16.72
N SER A 216 -10.84 20.67 15.92
CA SER A 216 -10.43 19.36 16.40
C SER A 216 -9.14 18.95 15.70
N MET A 217 -8.17 18.41 16.45
CA MET A 217 -6.92 17.92 15.89
C MET A 217 -6.68 16.47 16.29
N SER A 218 -6.10 15.69 15.37
CA SER A 218 -5.75 14.30 15.62
C SER A 218 -4.72 14.18 16.76
N ARG A 219 -4.64 13.01 17.37
CA ARG A 219 -3.53 12.71 18.30
C ARG A 219 -2.21 12.67 17.50
N LYS A 220 -1.12 12.97 18.20
CA LYS A 220 0.21 12.81 17.60
C LYS A 220 0.42 11.34 17.26
N GLY A 221 0.76 11.06 16.00
CA GLY A 221 1.13 9.73 15.53
C GLY A 221 2.55 9.35 15.92
#